data_d702ef0be561595c325039539cfe8455
#
_entry.id   d702ef0be561595c325039539cfe8455
#
_cell.length_a   1.000
_cell.length_b   1.000
_cell.length_c   1.000
_cell.angle_alpha   90.00
_cell.angle_beta   90.00
_cell.angle_gamma   90.00
#
_symmetry.space_group_name_H-M   'P 1'
#
loop_
_entity.id
_entity.type
_entity.pdbx_description
1 polymer ?
#
loop_
_entity_poly.entity_id
_entity_poly.type
_entity_poly.pdbx_seq_one_letter_code
_entity_poly.pdbx_strand_id
1 'polypeptide(L)'
;GASLETTINETAGQANIKSVVVQLPKQLPSRLTTLQKACAAATFEANPAGCSPEAVVGSVRATTPALPGKLQGVAYLVGHAGAAFPDLDLVLDGDGVRVILVGNTDIKNGITTTTFATTPDVPVTSITVNLPMGPHSALSAFGSLCTKPLVMPTTIVGQNGVTVKQNTIIKPVGCGVKIVGHKVIGNTAYLTVQTPSAGRVSGSGAGMGTAFRRLGKAYKAATVKVSLNRSGQSRRRPFKVRLRVGFVPSNRGLKPSTAFVTVTFR
;
A
#
# COMPACT_ATOMS: atom_id res chain seq x y z
N GLY A 1 10.35 -3.91 1.36
CA GLY A 1 9.44 -2.94 1.96
C GLY A 1 8.00 -3.19 1.62
N ALA A 2 7.11 -2.58 2.37
CA ALA A 2 5.68 -2.53 2.10
C ALA A 2 5.26 -1.06 1.95
N SER A 3 4.11 -0.82 1.30
CA SER A 3 3.49 0.50 1.23
C SER A 3 2.18 0.52 2.03
N LEU A 4 1.85 1.69 2.56
CA LEU A 4 0.58 1.97 3.19
C LEU A 4 0.10 3.37 2.79
N GLU A 5 -1.13 3.46 2.33
CA GLU A 5 -1.83 4.73 2.21
C GLU A 5 -3.02 4.71 3.15
N THR A 6 -3.16 5.76 3.95
CA THR A 6 -4.28 5.91 4.90
C THR A 6 -4.81 7.33 4.84
N THR A 7 -6.13 7.45 4.98
CA THR A 7 -6.82 8.74 5.00
C THR A 7 -7.73 8.80 6.21
N ILE A 8 -7.64 9.91 6.95
CA ILE A 8 -8.61 10.32 7.97
C ILE A 8 -9.50 11.36 7.31
N ASN A 9 -10.81 11.19 7.41
CA ASN A 9 -11.78 12.18 6.95
C ASN A 9 -12.60 12.66 8.15
N GLU A 10 -12.81 13.96 8.24
CA GLU A 10 -13.75 14.58 9.16
C GLU A 10 -15.02 14.99 8.39
N THR A 11 -16.17 14.80 9.03
CA THR A 11 -17.44 15.25 8.50
C THR A 11 -17.79 16.63 9.12
N ALA A 12 -18.39 17.50 8.34
CA ALA A 12 -18.83 18.81 8.84
C ALA A 12 -19.70 18.66 10.10
N GLY A 13 -19.42 19.48 11.11
CA GLY A 13 -20.09 19.42 12.42
C GLY A 13 -19.45 18.49 13.45
N GLN A 14 -18.41 17.73 13.09
CA GLN A 14 -17.58 17.03 14.07
C GLN A 14 -16.60 18.00 14.74
N ALA A 15 -16.20 17.67 15.96
CA ALA A 15 -15.13 18.42 16.64
C ALA A 15 -13.80 18.18 15.93
N ASN A 16 -12.97 19.23 15.83
CA ASN A 16 -11.63 19.12 15.29
C ASN A 16 -10.82 18.04 16.02
N ILE A 17 -9.90 17.39 15.35
CA ILE A 17 -9.02 16.38 15.94
C ILE A 17 -8.05 17.04 16.90
N LYS A 18 -7.90 16.46 18.11
CA LYS A 18 -6.91 16.84 19.12
C LYS A 18 -5.72 15.88 19.09
N SER A 19 -5.98 14.59 19.02
CA SER A 19 -4.93 13.58 18.97
C SER A 19 -5.35 12.34 18.21
N VAL A 20 -4.37 11.63 17.66
CA VAL A 20 -4.58 10.38 16.94
C VAL A 20 -3.54 9.35 17.38
N VAL A 21 -3.99 8.14 17.71
CA VAL A 21 -3.13 6.99 17.95
C VAL A 21 -3.44 5.92 16.93
N VAL A 22 -2.43 5.46 16.22
CA VAL A 22 -2.55 4.42 15.19
C VAL A 22 -1.67 3.23 15.55
N GLN A 23 -2.22 2.02 15.52
CA GLN A 23 -1.46 0.78 15.71
C GLN A 23 -1.41 -0.02 14.41
N LEU A 24 -0.20 -0.32 13.94
CA LEU A 24 -0.03 -1.15 12.75
C LEU A 24 -0.16 -2.63 13.09
N PRO A 25 -0.75 -3.47 12.19
CA PRO A 25 -0.78 -4.90 12.39
C PRO A 25 0.64 -5.49 12.36
N LYS A 26 0.88 -6.59 13.08
CA LYS A 26 2.18 -7.29 13.12
C LYS A 26 2.74 -7.68 11.74
N GLN A 27 1.88 -7.79 10.73
CA GLN A 27 2.29 -8.08 9.36
C GLN A 27 2.91 -6.88 8.64
N LEU A 28 2.76 -5.66 9.18
CA LEU A 28 3.32 -4.41 8.66
C LEU A 28 4.21 -3.74 9.74
N PRO A 29 5.29 -4.40 10.18
CA PRO A 29 6.19 -3.79 11.15
C PRO A 29 7.00 -2.66 10.53
N SER A 30 7.47 -1.72 11.33
CA SER A 30 8.47 -0.74 10.91
C SER A 30 9.74 -1.42 10.43
N ARG A 31 10.35 -0.85 9.40
CA ARG A 31 11.58 -1.37 8.80
C ARG A 31 12.80 -0.82 9.54
N LEU A 32 13.45 -1.66 10.35
CA LEU A 32 14.56 -1.26 11.22
C LEU A 32 15.70 -0.55 10.48
N THR A 33 16.06 -1.01 9.27
CA THR A 33 17.10 -0.38 8.46
C THR A 33 16.76 1.04 8.00
N THR A 34 15.48 1.38 7.91
CA THR A 34 15.01 2.73 7.59
C THR A 34 14.92 3.59 8.86
N LEU A 35 14.52 3.02 10.01
CA LEU A 35 14.55 3.73 11.29
C LEU A 35 15.95 4.23 11.65
N GLN A 36 17.00 3.47 11.30
CA GLN A 36 18.41 3.86 11.53
C GLN A 36 18.87 5.03 10.65
N LYS A 37 18.06 5.47 9.68
CA LYS A 37 18.36 6.58 8.77
C LYS A 37 17.61 7.86 9.12
N ALA A 38 17.06 7.93 10.33
CA ALA A 38 16.33 9.10 10.82
C ALA A 38 17.21 10.36 10.80
N CYS A 39 16.58 11.50 10.48
CA CYS A 39 17.21 12.81 10.59
C CYS A 39 17.44 13.15 12.06
N ALA A 40 18.56 13.78 12.37
CA ALA A 40 18.77 14.30 13.73
C ALA A 40 17.78 15.44 14.03
N ALA A 41 17.19 15.47 15.22
CA ALA A 41 16.23 16.48 15.64
C ALA A 41 16.72 17.90 15.40
N ALA A 42 17.96 18.21 15.78
CA ALA A 42 18.54 19.55 15.59
C ALA A 42 18.60 19.98 14.11
N THR A 43 18.87 19.05 13.19
CA THR A 43 18.84 19.34 11.74
C THR A 43 17.43 19.57 11.24
N PHE A 44 16.48 18.72 11.69
CA PHE A 44 15.07 18.82 11.31
C PHE A 44 14.45 20.12 11.84
N GLU A 45 14.69 20.47 13.09
CA GLU A 45 14.17 21.70 13.73
C GLU A 45 14.73 22.96 13.06
N ALA A 46 16.01 22.96 12.70
CA ALA A 46 16.62 24.08 11.98
C ALA A 46 16.02 24.23 10.57
N ASN A 47 15.89 23.14 9.83
CA ASN A 47 15.27 23.11 8.50
C ASN A 47 14.99 21.65 8.09
N PRO A 48 13.71 21.22 8.01
CA PRO A 48 13.37 19.86 7.57
C PRO A 48 13.98 19.48 6.21
N ALA A 49 14.12 20.43 5.28
CA ALA A 49 14.73 20.19 3.97
C ALA A 49 16.25 19.90 4.04
N GLY A 50 16.91 20.17 5.15
CA GLY A 50 18.31 19.81 5.43
C GLY A 50 18.51 18.34 5.79
N CYS A 51 17.44 17.58 6.02
CA CYS A 51 17.52 16.16 6.29
C CYS A 51 17.99 15.36 5.08
N SER A 52 18.73 14.27 5.33
CA SER A 52 19.09 13.32 4.28
C SER A 52 17.84 12.77 3.57
N PRO A 53 17.86 12.58 2.24
CA PRO A 53 16.78 11.90 1.52
C PRO A 53 16.41 10.52 2.07
N GLU A 54 17.32 9.85 2.77
CA GLU A 54 17.08 8.56 3.41
C GLU A 54 16.12 8.64 4.60
N ALA A 55 16.00 9.82 5.23
CA ALA A 55 15.04 10.08 6.30
C ALA A 55 13.61 10.35 5.79
N VAL A 56 13.46 10.61 4.49
CA VAL A 56 12.16 10.82 3.85
C VAL A 56 11.51 9.48 3.60
N VAL A 57 10.38 9.22 4.25
CA VAL A 57 9.69 7.93 4.22
C VAL A 57 8.31 7.99 3.58
N GLY A 58 7.87 9.17 3.17
CA GLY A 58 6.57 9.30 2.53
C GLY A 58 6.15 10.74 2.24
N SER A 59 4.90 10.88 1.90
CA SER A 59 4.25 12.15 1.64
C SER A 59 2.95 12.28 2.44
N VAL A 60 2.55 13.53 2.68
CA VAL A 60 1.30 13.85 3.37
C VAL A 60 0.55 14.92 2.60
N ARG A 61 -0.77 14.85 2.62
CA ARG A 61 -1.67 15.87 2.07
C ARG A 61 -2.82 16.09 3.02
N ALA A 62 -3.20 17.35 3.21
CA ALA A 62 -4.37 17.71 3.98
C ALA A 62 -5.23 18.73 3.23
N THR A 63 -6.54 18.64 3.46
CA THR A 63 -7.53 19.59 2.96
C THR A 63 -8.26 20.16 4.17
N THR A 64 -8.38 21.47 4.23
CA THR A 64 -9.08 22.19 5.30
C THR A 64 -9.98 23.25 4.67
N PRO A 65 -11.17 23.51 5.21
CA PRO A 65 -12.00 24.63 4.75
C PRO A 65 -11.42 26.00 5.15
N ALA A 66 -10.41 26.03 6.03
CA ALA A 66 -9.76 27.27 6.46
C ALA A 66 -8.79 27.86 5.39
N LEU A 67 -8.39 27.07 4.39
CA LEU A 67 -7.47 27.49 3.34
C LEU A 67 -8.05 27.20 1.95
N PRO A 68 -7.80 28.08 0.95
CA PRO A 68 -8.31 27.88 -0.41
C PRO A 68 -7.60 26.71 -1.13
N GLY A 69 -6.35 26.42 -0.78
CA GLY A 69 -5.53 25.37 -1.36
C GLY A 69 -5.44 24.14 -0.47
N LYS A 70 -4.64 23.17 -0.93
CA LYS A 70 -4.30 21.97 -0.18
C LYS A 70 -2.94 22.14 0.47
N LEU A 71 -2.81 21.71 1.71
CA LEU A 71 -1.50 21.50 2.32
C LEU A 71 -0.90 20.20 1.78
N GLN A 72 0.37 20.24 1.36
CA GLN A 72 1.10 19.10 0.86
C GLN A 72 2.48 19.07 1.51
N GLY A 73 3.04 17.89 1.67
CA GLY A 73 4.36 17.80 2.23
C GLY A 73 4.90 16.40 2.40
N VAL A 74 5.82 16.29 3.31
CA VAL A 74 6.74 15.16 3.42
C VAL A 74 6.62 14.52 4.81
N ALA A 75 6.71 13.19 4.84
CA ALA A 75 6.83 12.42 6.07
C ALA A 75 8.31 12.06 6.30
N TYR A 76 8.83 12.47 7.44
CA TYR A 76 10.20 12.23 7.87
C TYR A 76 10.27 11.26 9.04
N LEU A 77 11.36 10.52 9.14
CA LEU A 77 11.78 9.92 10.41
C LEU A 77 12.75 10.87 11.10
N VAL A 78 12.45 11.25 12.34
CA VAL A 78 13.24 12.20 13.14
C VAL A 78 13.69 11.52 14.43
N GLY A 79 15.00 11.50 14.66
CA GLY A 79 15.60 10.86 15.85
C GLY A 79 15.86 11.87 16.95
N HIS A 80 15.22 11.67 18.10
CA HIS A 80 15.43 12.48 19.29
C HIS A 80 16.38 11.79 20.29
N ALA A 81 17.25 12.56 20.93
CA ALA A 81 18.16 12.04 21.93
C ALA A 81 17.35 11.41 23.10
N GLY A 82 17.71 10.17 23.46
CA GLY A 82 17.06 9.42 24.54
C GLY A 82 15.75 8.69 24.12
N ALA A 83 15.24 8.91 22.92
CA ALA A 83 14.11 8.15 22.40
C ALA A 83 14.57 6.78 21.88
N ALA A 84 13.79 5.73 22.15
CA ALA A 84 14.10 4.36 21.68
C ALA A 84 13.92 4.20 20.17
N PHE A 85 13.00 4.96 19.58
CA PHE A 85 12.67 4.93 18.16
C PHE A 85 12.51 6.35 17.63
N PRO A 86 12.81 6.59 16.35
CA PRO A 86 12.54 7.88 15.72
C PRO A 86 11.05 8.13 15.56
N ASP A 87 10.66 9.39 15.64
CA ASP A 87 9.31 9.85 15.39
C ASP A 87 8.99 9.88 13.90
N LEU A 88 7.70 9.78 13.56
CA LEU A 88 7.17 9.98 12.22
C LEU A 88 6.59 11.40 12.14
N ASP A 89 7.38 12.35 11.67
CA ASP A 89 6.97 13.74 11.59
C ASP A 89 6.43 14.09 10.20
N LEU A 90 5.28 14.74 10.18
CA LEU A 90 4.59 15.15 8.96
C LEU A 90 4.72 16.67 8.80
N VAL A 91 5.48 17.10 7.80
CA VAL A 91 5.62 18.51 7.43
C VAL A 91 4.65 18.82 6.30
N LEU A 92 3.74 19.76 6.53
CA LEU A 92 2.69 20.17 5.60
C LEU A 92 2.88 21.64 5.27
N ASP A 93 2.99 21.99 4.00
CA ASP A 93 3.15 23.34 3.50
C ASP A 93 2.02 23.69 2.49
N GLY A 94 1.55 24.93 2.50
CA GLY A 94 0.60 25.46 1.53
C GLY A 94 0.02 26.80 1.96
N ASP A 95 -0.31 27.63 1.00
CA ASP A 95 -0.91 28.96 1.22
C ASP A 95 -0.18 29.85 2.26
N GLY A 96 1.16 29.74 2.30
CA GLY A 96 1.99 30.47 3.26
C GLY A 96 1.99 29.92 4.69
N VAL A 97 1.32 28.80 4.93
CA VAL A 97 1.24 28.13 6.23
C VAL A 97 2.12 26.87 6.24
N ARG A 98 2.84 26.66 7.34
CA ARG A 98 3.53 25.40 7.63
C ARG A 98 2.97 24.80 8.90
N VAL A 99 2.63 23.51 8.84
CA VAL A 99 2.21 22.70 9.99
C VAL A 99 3.11 21.49 10.10
N ILE A 100 3.61 21.24 11.30
CA ILE A 100 4.37 20.02 11.62
C ILE A 100 3.57 19.22 12.64
N LEU A 101 3.24 17.97 12.29
CA LEU A 101 2.59 17.02 13.20
C LEU A 101 3.64 16.02 13.65
N VAL A 102 3.93 15.99 14.95
CA VAL A 102 4.92 15.08 15.56
C VAL A 102 4.24 13.77 15.93
N GLY A 103 4.69 12.68 15.32
CA GLY A 103 4.16 11.34 15.53
C GLY A 103 5.11 10.45 16.31
N ASN A 104 5.03 10.50 17.66
CA ASN A 104 5.86 9.68 18.51
C ASN A 104 5.64 8.19 18.26
N THR A 105 6.73 7.47 18.00
CA THR A 105 6.68 6.05 17.63
C THR A 105 7.16 5.17 18.78
N ASP A 106 6.37 4.15 19.11
CA ASP A 106 6.73 3.07 20.03
C ASP A 106 6.56 1.71 19.33
N ILE A 107 7.46 0.77 19.61
CA ILE A 107 7.43 -0.58 19.03
C ILE A 107 7.49 -1.61 20.16
N LYS A 108 6.35 -2.25 20.42
CA LYS A 108 6.24 -3.31 21.44
C LYS A 108 5.71 -4.60 20.81
N ASN A 109 6.39 -5.70 21.07
CA ASN A 109 5.97 -7.04 20.57
C ASN A 109 5.76 -7.10 19.05
N GLY A 110 6.53 -6.31 18.27
CA GLY A 110 6.42 -6.22 16.82
C GLY A 110 5.21 -5.42 16.32
N ILE A 111 4.54 -4.68 17.20
CA ILE A 111 3.47 -3.74 16.88
C ILE A 111 4.05 -2.33 16.95
N THR A 112 3.97 -1.61 15.86
CA THR A 112 4.30 -0.18 15.81
C THR A 112 3.08 0.63 16.18
N THR A 113 3.22 1.50 17.18
CA THR A 113 2.21 2.48 17.57
C THR A 113 2.75 3.87 17.30
N THR A 114 2.03 4.69 16.55
CA THR A 114 2.37 6.10 16.34
C THR A 114 1.30 6.98 16.99
N THR A 115 1.74 7.92 17.82
CA THR A 115 0.88 8.84 18.57
C THR A 115 1.14 10.28 18.15
N PHE A 116 0.17 10.89 17.51
CA PHE A 116 0.10 12.34 17.31
C PHE A 116 -0.66 12.91 18.50
N ALA A 117 0.08 13.32 19.54
CA ALA A 117 -0.49 13.74 20.83
C ALA A 117 -1.22 15.08 20.75
N THR A 118 -0.77 15.96 19.86
CA THR A 118 -1.32 17.30 19.70
C THR A 118 -1.42 17.66 18.23
N THR A 119 -2.59 18.09 17.80
CA THR A 119 -2.81 18.68 16.48
C THR A 119 -3.38 20.10 16.63
N PRO A 120 -3.15 21.02 15.69
CA PRO A 120 -3.77 22.33 15.69
C PRO A 120 -5.31 22.24 15.77
N ASP A 121 -5.93 23.12 16.53
CA ASP A 121 -7.39 23.20 16.62
C ASP A 121 -7.97 23.93 15.41
N VAL A 122 -7.91 23.24 14.27
CA VAL A 122 -8.46 23.73 12.98
C VAL A 122 -9.28 22.64 12.33
N PRO A 123 -10.36 22.97 11.64
CA PRO A 123 -11.16 21.98 10.94
C PRO A 123 -10.34 21.37 9.80
N VAL A 124 -10.41 20.05 9.67
CA VAL A 124 -9.73 19.30 8.62
C VAL A 124 -10.77 18.45 7.89
N THR A 125 -10.87 18.60 6.58
CA THR A 125 -11.74 17.73 5.78
C THR A 125 -11.12 16.36 5.56
N SER A 126 -9.82 16.32 5.28
CA SER A 126 -9.09 15.06 5.11
C SER A 126 -7.59 15.22 5.33
N ILE A 127 -6.95 14.18 5.91
CA ILE A 127 -5.50 14.02 5.92
C ILE A 127 -5.17 12.66 5.32
N THR A 128 -4.33 12.63 4.30
CA THR A 128 -3.83 11.41 3.66
C THR A 128 -2.34 11.31 3.86
N VAL A 129 -1.89 10.21 4.44
CA VAL A 129 -0.47 9.84 4.56
C VAL A 129 -0.19 8.68 3.62
N ASN A 130 0.84 8.82 2.79
CA ASN A 130 1.31 7.79 1.88
C ASN A 130 2.75 7.41 2.22
N LEU A 131 2.94 6.17 2.67
CA LEU A 131 4.24 5.55 2.93
C LEU A 131 4.55 4.57 1.79
N PRO A 132 5.37 4.93 0.79
CA PRO A 132 5.59 4.13 -0.40
C PRO A 132 6.52 2.93 -0.16
N MET A 133 6.46 1.95 -1.06
CA MET A 133 7.52 0.95 -1.20
C MET A 133 8.78 1.60 -1.79
N GLY A 134 9.92 1.03 -1.46
CA GLY A 134 11.19 1.45 -2.06
C GLY A 134 12.38 1.28 -1.12
N PRO A 135 13.54 1.85 -1.49
CA PRO A 135 14.74 1.81 -0.65
C PRO A 135 14.50 2.42 0.74
N HIS A 136 13.72 3.50 0.81
CA HIS A 136 13.41 4.26 2.02
C HIS A 136 12.01 3.91 2.60
N SER A 137 11.45 2.75 2.26
CA SER A 137 10.17 2.30 2.81
C SER A 137 10.19 2.27 4.33
N ALA A 138 9.26 2.96 4.99
CA ALA A 138 9.10 2.93 6.45
C ALA A 138 8.69 1.56 6.97
N LEU A 139 8.00 0.77 6.14
CA LEU A 139 7.35 -0.47 6.53
C LEU A 139 7.97 -1.69 5.86
N SER A 140 7.97 -2.80 6.57
CA SER A 140 8.25 -4.13 6.06
C SER A 140 6.98 -4.96 5.93
N ALA A 141 7.04 -6.03 5.12
CA ALA A 141 6.02 -7.06 5.11
C ALA A 141 6.53 -8.29 5.89
N PHE A 142 5.80 -8.69 6.92
CA PHE A 142 6.09 -9.91 7.67
C PHE A 142 5.04 -10.98 7.35
N GLY A 143 5.44 -11.98 6.61
CA GLY A 143 4.55 -13.04 6.13
C GLY A 143 3.65 -12.58 4.96
N SER A 144 2.50 -13.21 4.82
CA SER A 144 1.55 -12.88 3.76
C SER A 144 0.55 -11.82 4.21
N LEU A 145 0.51 -10.70 3.51
CA LEU A 145 -0.49 -9.64 3.72
C LEU A 145 -1.89 -10.01 3.19
N CYS A 146 -2.00 -11.15 2.48
CA CYS A 146 -3.22 -11.50 1.73
C CYS A 146 -4.08 -12.58 2.41
N THR A 147 -3.61 -13.22 3.49
CA THR A 147 -4.24 -14.43 4.05
C THR A 147 -5.18 -14.18 5.21
N LYS A 148 -5.03 -13.05 5.89
CA LYS A 148 -5.84 -12.66 7.04
C LYS A 148 -6.21 -11.17 6.93
N PRO A 149 -7.33 -10.75 7.51
CA PRO A 149 -7.63 -9.33 7.64
C PRO A 149 -6.49 -8.61 8.36
N LEU A 150 -6.03 -7.51 7.81
CA LEU A 150 -5.07 -6.60 8.43
C LEU A 150 -5.88 -5.51 9.12
N VAL A 151 -5.86 -5.52 10.44
CA VAL A 151 -6.61 -4.55 11.25
C VAL A 151 -5.64 -3.52 11.81
N MET A 152 -5.98 -2.26 11.66
CA MET A 152 -5.25 -1.09 12.15
C MET A 152 -6.15 -0.38 13.18
N PRO A 153 -6.04 -0.73 14.47
CA PRO A 153 -6.74 -0.01 15.53
C PRO A 153 -6.33 1.46 15.55
N THR A 154 -7.31 2.33 15.58
CA THR A 154 -7.10 3.78 15.59
C THR A 154 -7.96 4.38 16.70
N THR A 155 -7.36 5.24 17.52
CA THR A 155 -8.06 6.04 18.52
C THR A 155 -7.91 7.51 18.16
N ILE A 156 -9.01 8.22 18.03
CA ILE A 156 -9.07 9.64 17.72
C ILE A 156 -9.75 10.35 18.89
N VAL A 157 -9.15 11.42 19.38
CA VAL A 157 -9.74 12.29 20.41
C VAL A 157 -10.03 13.63 19.76
N GLY A 158 -11.25 14.11 19.89
CA GLY A 158 -11.65 15.44 19.44
C GLY A 158 -11.25 16.53 20.45
N GLN A 159 -11.20 17.78 20.01
CA GLN A 159 -10.94 18.95 20.87
C GLN A 159 -12.00 19.07 21.99
N ASN A 160 -13.20 18.56 21.78
CA ASN A 160 -14.26 18.48 22.79
C ASN A 160 -14.08 17.30 23.79
N GLY A 161 -12.97 16.56 23.72
CA GLY A 161 -12.66 15.43 24.60
C GLY A 161 -13.32 14.11 24.23
N VAL A 162 -14.20 14.09 23.24
CA VAL A 162 -14.85 12.84 22.79
C VAL A 162 -13.82 11.92 22.13
N THR A 163 -13.84 10.65 22.51
CA THR A 163 -12.94 9.63 21.99
C THR A 163 -13.67 8.68 21.05
N VAL A 164 -13.14 8.52 19.84
CA VAL A 164 -13.61 7.55 18.84
C VAL A 164 -12.55 6.45 18.68
N LYS A 165 -12.96 5.20 18.84
CA LYS A 165 -12.12 4.02 18.60
C LYS A 165 -12.67 3.27 17.40
N GLN A 166 -11.81 2.95 16.43
CA GLN A 166 -12.19 2.19 15.26
C GLN A 166 -11.13 1.16 14.88
N ASN A 167 -11.57 0.07 14.28
CA ASN A 167 -10.71 -0.96 13.72
C ASN A 167 -10.73 -0.86 12.19
N THR A 168 -9.81 -0.07 11.64
CA THR A 168 -9.72 0.10 10.19
C THR A 168 -9.14 -1.14 9.53
N ILE A 169 -9.86 -1.69 8.55
CA ILE A 169 -9.38 -2.85 7.78
C ILE A 169 -8.54 -2.35 6.61
N ILE A 170 -7.24 -2.68 6.64
CA ILE A 170 -6.34 -2.41 5.52
C ILE A 170 -6.70 -3.36 4.38
N LYS A 171 -6.91 -2.82 3.19
CA LYS A 171 -7.22 -3.56 1.97
C LYS A 171 -5.91 -3.80 1.18
N PRO A 172 -5.27 -4.99 1.30
CA PRO A 172 -4.02 -5.23 0.59
C PRO A 172 -4.28 -5.32 -0.92
N VAL A 173 -3.46 -4.63 -1.69
CA VAL A 173 -3.44 -4.71 -3.16
C VAL A 173 -2.45 -5.77 -3.64
N GLY A 174 -2.67 -6.32 -4.82
CA GLY A 174 -1.76 -7.31 -5.40
C GLY A 174 -1.93 -8.74 -4.86
N CYS A 175 -3.01 -9.02 -4.12
CA CYS A 175 -3.34 -10.36 -3.63
C CYS A 175 -3.92 -11.30 -4.69
N GLY A 176 -4.03 -10.85 -5.93
CA GLY A 176 -4.51 -11.64 -7.06
C GLY A 176 -3.39 -12.16 -7.96
N VAL A 177 -3.80 -12.95 -8.97
CA VAL A 177 -2.92 -13.33 -10.07
C VAL A 177 -2.53 -12.10 -10.89
N LYS A 178 -1.24 -11.98 -11.23
CA LYS A 178 -0.72 -10.95 -12.14
C LYS A 178 -0.20 -11.60 -13.40
N ILE A 179 -0.48 -10.98 -14.56
CA ILE A 179 0.15 -11.30 -15.83
C ILE A 179 1.32 -10.33 -15.98
N VAL A 180 2.54 -10.84 -15.85
CA VAL A 180 3.79 -10.04 -15.88
C VAL A 180 4.44 -10.02 -17.25
N GLY A 181 3.93 -10.81 -18.20
CA GLY A 181 4.38 -10.82 -19.59
C GLY A 181 3.54 -11.74 -20.43
N HIS A 182 3.55 -11.51 -21.74
CA HIS A 182 2.94 -12.41 -22.72
C HIS A 182 3.68 -12.37 -24.05
N LYS A 183 3.61 -13.48 -24.78
CA LYS A 183 4.03 -13.57 -26.19
C LYS A 183 3.16 -14.55 -26.93
N VAL A 184 3.03 -14.37 -28.22
CA VAL A 184 2.31 -15.29 -29.13
C VAL A 184 3.30 -15.92 -30.09
N ILE A 185 3.26 -17.23 -30.22
CA ILE A 185 4.07 -17.99 -31.19
C ILE A 185 3.12 -18.95 -31.88
N GLY A 186 2.96 -18.76 -33.22
CA GLY A 186 2.03 -19.55 -34.01
C GLY A 186 0.59 -19.49 -33.46
N ASN A 187 0.06 -20.62 -33.04
CA ASN A 187 -1.29 -20.78 -32.53
C ASN A 187 -1.36 -20.72 -30.98
N THR A 188 -0.27 -20.37 -30.30
CA THR A 188 -0.19 -20.44 -28.84
C THR A 188 0.20 -19.12 -28.22
N ALA A 189 -0.59 -18.67 -27.24
CA ALA A 189 -0.25 -17.56 -26.36
C ALA A 189 0.47 -18.10 -25.10
N TYR A 190 1.63 -17.56 -24.81
CA TYR A 190 2.44 -17.84 -23.63
C TYR A 190 2.25 -16.70 -22.65
N LEU A 191 1.57 -16.97 -21.54
CA LEU A 191 1.29 -15.98 -20.49
C LEU A 191 2.22 -16.23 -19.31
N THR A 192 3.09 -15.28 -19.01
CA THR A 192 3.91 -15.33 -17.79
C THR A 192 3.11 -14.73 -16.65
N VAL A 193 2.87 -15.52 -15.62
CA VAL A 193 2.01 -15.15 -14.49
C VAL A 193 2.76 -15.27 -13.16
N GLN A 194 2.36 -14.46 -12.19
CA GLN A 194 2.74 -14.56 -10.79
C GLN A 194 1.50 -14.65 -9.92
N THR A 195 1.57 -15.45 -8.85
CA THR A 195 0.46 -15.65 -7.91
C THR A 195 0.93 -15.38 -6.48
N PRO A 196 0.04 -14.90 -5.58
CA PRO A 196 0.40 -14.59 -4.20
C PRO A 196 0.63 -15.83 -3.32
N SER A 197 0.30 -17.04 -3.82
CA SER A 197 0.51 -18.31 -3.12
C SER A 197 0.62 -19.46 -4.11
N ALA A 198 0.88 -20.65 -3.59
CA ALA A 198 0.64 -21.90 -4.31
C ALA A 198 -0.84 -22.01 -4.70
N GLY A 199 -1.12 -22.68 -5.83
CA GLY A 199 -2.49 -22.84 -6.32
C GLY A 199 -2.56 -23.32 -7.76
N ARG A 200 -3.76 -23.26 -8.35
CA ARG A 200 -4.01 -23.63 -9.74
C ARG A 200 -4.34 -22.39 -10.57
N VAL A 201 -3.59 -22.19 -11.64
CA VAL A 201 -3.88 -21.15 -12.64
C VAL A 201 -4.55 -21.79 -13.84
N SER A 202 -5.55 -21.11 -14.40
CA SER A 202 -6.20 -21.45 -15.66
C SER A 202 -6.07 -20.29 -16.64
N GLY A 203 -5.94 -20.62 -17.94
CA GLY A 203 -5.99 -19.65 -19.04
C GLY A 203 -7.08 -20.04 -20.03
N SER A 204 -7.91 -19.09 -20.46
CA SER A 204 -9.00 -19.32 -21.41
C SER A 204 -9.32 -18.04 -22.20
N GLY A 205 -10.04 -18.18 -23.30
CA GLY A 205 -10.49 -17.07 -24.14
C GLY A 205 -11.38 -17.52 -25.29
N ALA A 206 -12.02 -16.59 -25.98
CA ALA A 206 -12.87 -16.90 -27.12
C ALA A 206 -12.03 -17.46 -28.28
N GLY A 207 -12.33 -18.67 -28.75
CA GLY A 207 -11.55 -19.35 -29.78
C GLY A 207 -10.25 -20.00 -29.25
N MET A 208 -10.12 -20.13 -27.93
CA MET A 208 -8.96 -20.75 -27.27
C MET A 208 -9.37 -22.01 -26.53
N GLY A 209 -8.44 -22.95 -26.42
CA GLY A 209 -8.56 -24.04 -25.47
C GLY A 209 -8.34 -23.55 -24.03
N THR A 210 -8.83 -24.32 -23.05
CA THR A 210 -8.55 -24.03 -21.65
C THR A 210 -7.27 -24.74 -21.21
N ALA A 211 -6.35 -23.98 -20.62
CA ALA A 211 -5.10 -24.50 -20.08
C ALA A 211 -5.06 -24.37 -18.57
N PHE A 212 -4.39 -25.33 -17.89
CA PHE A 212 -4.22 -25.34 -16.43
C PHE A 212 -2.75 -25.53 -16.09
N ARG A 213 -2.33 -24.90 -14.97
CA ARG A 213 -1.01 -25.13 -14.38
C ARG A 213 -1.09 -25.03 -12.85
N ARG A 214 -0.46 -25.98 -12.16
CA ARG A 214 -0.24 -25.88 -10.71
C ARG A 214 1.04 -25.13 -10.43
N LEU A 215 1.01 -24.26 -9.43
CA LEU A 215 2.13 -23.46 -8.93
C LEU A 215 2.37 -23.83 -7.47
N GLY A 216 3.60 -24.25 -7.17
CA GLY A 216 3.98 -24.69 -5.82
C GLY A 216 4.46 -23.58 -4.90
N LYS A 217 4.81 -22.40 -5.44
CA LYS A 217 5.40 -21.29 -4.67
C LYS A 217 4.78 -19.96 -5.05
N ALA A 218 4.67 -19.06 -4.05
CA ALA A 218 4.26 -17.67 -4.24
C ALA A 218 5.29 -16.88 -5.07
N TYR A 219 4.82 -15.89 -5.79
CA TYR A 219 5.60 -14.87 -6.52
C TYR A 219 6.65 -15.39 -7.51
N LYS A 220 6.76 -16.69 -7.72
CA LYS A 220 7.59 -17.27 -8.78
C LYS A 220 6.86 -17.13 -10.11
N ALA A 221 7.54 -16.57 -11.10
CA ALA A 221 7.00 -16.46 -12.46
C ALA A 221 6.81 -17.86 -13.08
N ALA A 222 5.68 -18.07 -13.72
CA ALA A 222 5.36 -19.33 -14.38
C ALA A 222 4.60 -19.06 -15.69
N THR A 223 4.85 -19.88 -16.72
CA THR A 223 4.21 -19.71 -18.02
C THR A 223 3.00 -20.62 -18.15
N VAL A 224 1.85 -20.04 -18.50
CA VAL A 224 0.63 -20.76 -18.91
C VAL A 224 0.54 -20.67 -20.43
N LYS A 225 0.42 -21.83 -21.10
CA LYS A 225 0.32 -21.94 -22.56
C LYS A 225 -1.15 -22.13 -22.93
N VAL A 226 -1.72 -21.21 -23.69
CA VAL A 226 -3.12 -21.26 -24.13
C VAL A 226 -3.13 -21.25 -25.67
N SER A 227 -3.58 -22.34 -26.27
CA SER A 227 -3.57 -22.54 -27.71
C SER A 227 -4.95 -22.26 -28.33
N LEU A 228 -4.97 -21.84 -29.59
CA LEU A 228 -6.20 -21.74 -30.36
C LEU A 228 -6.88 -23.11 -30.49
N ASN A 229 -8.20 -23.15 -30.29
CA ASN A 229 -9.02 -24.30 -30.64
C ASN A 229 -9.41 -24.25 -32.12
N ARG A 230 -10.19 -25.23 -32.63
CA ARG A 230 -10.60 -25.27 -34.04
C ARG A 230 -11.24 -23.96 -34.51
N SER A 231 -12.14 -23.37 -33.74
CA SER A 231 -12.82 -22.11 -34.10
C SER A 231 -11.86 -20.90 -34.09
N GLY A 232 -10.84 -20.93 -33.25
CA GLY A 232 -9.81 -19.91 -33.20
C GLY A 232 -8.85 -20.01 -34.42
N GLN A 233 -8.51 -21.23 -34.81
CA GLN A 233 -7.61 -21.47 -35.95
C GLN A 233 -8.24 -21.09 -37.30
N SER A 234 -9.56 -21.16 -37.42
CA SER A 234 -10.29 -20.76 -38.63
C SER A 234 -10.48 -19.25 -38.81
N ARG A 235 -10.10 -18.43 -37.81
CA ARG A 235 -10.23 -16.96 -37.90
C ARG A 235 -9.22 -16.36 -38.85
N ARG A 236 -9.67 -15.37 -39.65
CA ARG A 236 -8.79 -14.57 -40.50
C ARG A 236 -7.83 -13.73 -39.65
N ARG A 237 -6.54 -13.82 -39.93
CA ARG A 237 -5.48 -13.06 -39.25
C ARG A 237 -5.22 -11.72 -39.93
N PRO A 238 -4.77 -10.66 -39.18
CA PRO A 238 -4.56 -10.67 -37.74
C PRO A 238 -5.86 -10.51 -36.95
N PHE A 239 -5.95 -11.11 -35.74
CA PHE A 239 -7.08 -10.90 -34.84
C PHE A 239 -6.63 -10.83 -33.36
N LYS A 240 -7.42 -10.13 -32.54
CA LYS A 240 -7.18 -9.96 -31.11
C LYS A 240 -8.06 -10.88 -30.28
N VAL A 241 -7.50 -11.43 -29.21
CA VAL A 241 -8.22 -12.23 -28.22
C VAL A 241 -7.96 -11.68 -26.83
N ARG A 242 -9.02 -11.43 -26.07
CA ARG A 242 -8.93 -11.14 -24.65
C ARG A 242 -8.87 -12.47 -23.90
N LEU A 243 -7.71 -12.76 -23.31
CA LEU A 243 -7.48 -13.94 -22.49
C LEU A 243 -7.80 -13.63 -21.04
N ARG A 244 -8.48 -14.58 -20.39
CA ARG A 244 -8.74 -14.59 -18.96
C ARG A 244 -7.77 -15.56 -18.30
N VAL A 245 -7.09 -15.09 -17.26
CA VAL A 245 -6.27 -15.90 -16.36
C VAL A 245 -6.97 -15.99 -15.02
N GLY A 246 -7.45 -17.16 -14.66
CA GLY A 246 -8.06 -17.43 -13.35
C GLY A 246 -7.02 -18.07 -12.42
N PHE A 247 -7.07 -17.74 -11.14
CA PHE A 247 -6.26 -18.34 -10.09
C PHE A 247 -7.12 -18.82 -8.93
N VAL A 248 -6.95 -20.07 -8.55
CA VAL A 248 -7.56 -20.68 -7.38
C VAL A 248 -6.42 -21.06 -6.42
N PRO A 249 -6.30 -20.36 -5.27
CA PRO A 249 -5.25 -20.64 -4.30
C PRO A 249 -5.45 -21.99 -3.61
N SER A 250 -4.36 -22.64 -3.23
CA SER A 250 -4.40 -23.82 -2.35
C SER A 250 -4.67 -23.43 -0.89
N ASN A 251 -4.35 -22.21 -0.50
CA ASN A 251 -4.64 -21.66 0.82
C ASN A 251 -6.09 -21.14 0.87
N ARG A 252 -6.90 -21.72 1.77
CA ARG A 252 -8.32 -21.36 1.94
C ARG A 252 -8.54 -19.93 2.45
N GLY A 253 -7.51 -19.28 3.04
CA GLY A 253 -7.57 -17.87 3.47
C GLY A 253 -7.47 -16.86 2.32
N LEU A 254 -7.12 -17.28 1.11
CA LEU A 254 -7.06 -16.43 -0.06
C LEU A 254 -8.27 -16.66 -0.96
N LYS A 255 -8.80 -15.56 -1.51
CA LYS A 255 -9.90 -15.63 -2.49
C LYS A 255 -9.37 -15.93 -3.90
N PRO A 256 -10.14 -16.67 -4.72
CA PRO A 256 -9.86 -16.78 -6.15
C PRO A 256 -9.78 -15.41 -6.82
N SER A 257 -8.93 -15.29 -7.83
CA SER A 257 -8.74 -14.03 -8.53
C SER A 257 -8.60 -14.22 -10.04
N THR A 258 -8.79 -13.13 -10.79
CA THR A 258 -8.78 -13.15 -12.25
C THR A 258 -8.00 -11.95 -12.78
N ALA A 259 -7.20 -12.18 -13.82
CA ALA A 259 -6.55 -11.12 -14.60
C ALA A 259 -6.85 -11.30 -16.09
N PHE A 260 -6.72 -10.25 -16.86
CA PHE A 260 -7.00 -10.25 -18.30
C PHE A 260 -5.82 -9.65 -19.06
N VAL A 261 -5.61 -10.15 -20.28
CA VAL A 261 -4.67 -9.58 -21.24
C VAL A 261 -5.22 -9.76 -22.66
N THR A 262 -5.00 -8.77 -23.50
CA THR A 262 -5.34 -8.88 -24.94
C THR A 262 -4.08 -9.25 -25.71
N VAL A 263 -4.15 -10.32 -26.48
CA VAL A 263 -3.08 -10.80 -27.35
C VAL A 263 -3.50 -10.73 -28.81
N THR A 264 -2.53 -10.56 -29.71
CA THR A 264 -2.77 -10.53 -31.16
C THR A 264 -2.16 -11.75 -31.80
N PHE A 265 -2.95 -12.52 -32.52
CA PHE A 265 -2.49 -13.60 -33.39
C PHE A 265 -2.28 -13.01 -34.82
N ARG A 266 -1.05 -13.09 -35.28
CA ARG A 266 -0.62 -12.63 -36.60
C ARG A 266 -0.49 -13.79 -37.58
#